data_0e418a91856e1cc015a6bec044339325
#
_entry.id   0e418a91856e1cc015a6bec044339325
#
_cell.length_a   1.000
_cell.length_b   1.000
_cell.length_c   1.000
_cell.angle_alpha   90.00
_cell.angle_beta   90.00
_cell.angle_gamma   90.00
#
_symmetry.space_group_name_H-M   'P 1'
#
loop_
_entity.id
_entity.type
_entity.pdbx_description
1 polymer ?
#
loop_
_entity_poly.entity_id
_entity_poly.type
_entity_poly.pdbx_seq_one_letter_code
_entity_poly.pdbx_strand_id
1 'polypeptide(L)'
;MKFIKHLFSGIVLQGIGLSLFAQTDKPNIVVIMTDQQRADLCGREGFPMDITPFVDELAHQNAWFDKAYTVMPASTPARCSMFTGRFPTATHVRTNHNVRDINYAKDLVTVLKENHYKTALVGKNHAYLNSKDMDFWSEYSHWGKNKPVTEGERAISKFFKEAVGQYLEPSPIPLKDQQPTRI
;
A
#
# COMPACT_ATOMS: atom_id res chain seq x y z
N MET A 1 -10.98 -74.04 15.05
CA MET A 1 -9.85 -73.10 14.93
C MET A 1 -9.84 -72.48 13.53
N LYS A 2 -10.89 -71.70 13.14
CA LYS A 2 -11.05 -71.08 11.79
C LYS A 2 -11.86 -69.79 11.80
N PHE A 3 -11.78 -68.94 12.84
CA PHE A 3 -12.61 -67.74 12.97
C PHE A 3 -11.84 -66.43 13.28
N ILE A 4 -10.51 -66.38 13.13
CA ILE A 4 -9.70 -65.20 13.51
C ILE A 4 -8.99 -64.57 12.28
N LYS A 5 -9.26 -64.93 11.02
CA LYS A 5 -8.54 -64.39 9.86
C LYS A 5 -9.23 -63.25 9.12
N HIS A 6 -10.43 -62.84 9.50
CA HIS A 6 -11.16 -61.82 8.76
C HIS A 6 -11.39 -60.50 9.52
N LEU A 7 -10.82 -60.36 10.70
CA LEU A 7 -11.01 -59.17 11.53
C LEU A 7 -9.89 -58.07 11.36
N PHE A 8 -8.83 -58.41 10.64
CA PHE A 8 -7.70 -57.48 10.44
C PHE A 8 -7.65 -56.80 9.09
N SER A 9 -8.52 -57.16 8.13
CA SER A 9 -8.55 -56.50 6.80
C SER A 9 -9.46 -55.27 6.70
N GLY A 10 -10.26 -54.98 7.73
CA GLY A 10 -11.24 -53.87 7.70
C GLY A 10 -10.75 -52.53 8.27
N ILE A 11 -9.60 -52.50 8.95
CA ILE A 11 -9.15 -51.31 9.69
C ILE A 11 -8.10 -50.49 8.93
N VAL A 12 -7.50 -51.03 7.85
CA VAL A 12 -6.44 -50.31 7.12
C VAL A 12 -6.96 -49.43 6.00
N LEU A 13 -8.23 -49.51 5.63
CA LEU A 13 -8.80 -48.72 4.51
C LEU A 13 -9.55 -47.43 4.93
N GLN A 14 -9.65 -47.09 6.20
CA GLN A 14 -10.30 -45.87 6.67
C GLN A 14 -9.33 -44.73 7.04
N GLY A 15 -8.04 -44.93 6.88
CA GLY A 15 -7.00 -43.92 7.21
C GLY A 15 -6.51 -43.04 6.09
N ILE A 16 -7.00 -43.17 4.85
CA ILE A 16 -6.43 -42.47 3.67
C ILE A 16 -7.39 -41.45 3.05
N GLY A 17 -8.48 -41.09 3.72
CA GLY A 17 -9.56 -40.35 3.11
C GLY A 17 -9.85 -38.94 3.60
N LEU A 18 -9.00 -38.30 4.38
CA LEU A 18 -9.27 -36.97 4.90
C LEU A 18 -8.02 -36.06 4.94
N SER A 19 -7.23 -36.09 3.89
CA SER A 19 -6.51 -34.88 3.49
C SER A 19 -7.53 -34.00 2.78
N LEU A 20 -8.48 -33.46 3.54
CA LEU A 20 -9.19 -32.26 3.15
C LEU A 20 -8.10 -31.21 2.93
N PHE A 21 -7.80 -30.97 1.68
CA PHE A 21 -7.12 -29.76 1.25
C PHE A 21 -7.95 -28.60 1.81
N ALA A 22 -7.60 -28.12 2.98
CA ALA A 22 -7.94 -26.78 3.35
C ALA A 22 -7.19 -25.93 2.33
N GLN A 23 -7.80 -25.71 1.19
CA GLN A 23 -7.44 -24.64 0.27
C GLN A 23 -7.76 -23.38 1.07
N THR A 24 -6.78 -22.94 1.85
CA THR A 24 -6.87 -21.64 2.52
C THR A 24 -6.85 -20.64 1.38
N ASP A 25 -8.02 -20.16 1.03
CA ASP A 25 -8.12 -19.03 0.11
C ASP A 25 -7.25 -17.93 0.67
N LYS A 26 -6.22 -17.58 -0.07
CA LYS A 26 -5.28 -16.53 0.35
C LYS A 26 -6.04 -15.22 0.44
N PRO A 27 -5.97 -14.49 1.55
CA PRO A 27 -6.70 -13.24 1.68
C PRO A 27 -6.20 -12.22 0.66
N ASN A 28 -7.09 -11.40 0.13
CA ASN A 28 -6.69 -10.20 -0.58
C ASN A 28 -6.04 -9.21 0.38
N ILE A 29 -4.97 -8.57 -0.06
CA ILE A 29 -4.21 -7.61 0.73
C ILE A 29 -4.33 -6.24 0.05
N VAL A 30 -4.91 -5.28 0.74
CA VAL A 30 -5.03 -3.90 0.27
C VAL A 30 -4.28 -2.99 1.23
N VAL A 31 -3.28 -2.28 0.72
CA VAL A 31 -2.54 -1.26 1.48
C VAL A 31 -3.00 0.11 1.00
N ILE A 32 -3.71 0.82 1.85
CA ILE A 32 -4.14 2.21 1.59
C ILE A 32 -3.19 3.13 2.34
N MET A 33 -2.50 4.00 1.61
CA MET A 33 -1.57 4.94 2.19
C MET A 33 -1.99 6.36 1.84
N THR A 34 -2.35 7.12 2.84
CA THR A 34 -2.43 8.58 2.72
C THR A 34 -1.02 9.16 2.59
N ASP A 35 -0.86 10.31 1.95
CA ASP A 35 0.46 10.97 1.90
C ASP A 35 0.77 11.66 3.23
N GLN A 36 0.86 12.93 3.27
CA GLN A 36 1.29 13.75 4.41
C GLN A 36 0.11 14.04 5.36
N GLN A 37 -0.55 13.00 5.85
CA GLN A 37 -1.65 13.15 6.81
C GLN A 37 -1.11 13.28 8.23
N ARG A 38 -1.59 14.28 8.97
CA ARG A 38 -1.34 14.41 10.41
C ARG A 38 -2.21 13.40 11.16
N ALA A 39 -1.65 12.77 12.19
CA ALA A 39 -2.38 11.78 13.00
C ALA A 39 -3.58 12.39 13.72
N ASP A 40 -3.44 13.62 14.24
CA ASP A 40 -4.46 14.33 14.99
C ASP A 40 -5.65 14.86 14.15
N LEU A 41 -5.66 14.63 12.83
CA LEU A 41 -6.78 14.99 11.96
C LEU A 41 -7.86 13.90 11.84
N CYS A 42 -7.70 12.76 12.48
CA CYS A 42 -8.72 11.72 12.53
C CYS A 42 -9.77 12.03 13.61
N GLY A 43 -11.04 11.79 13.33
CA GLY A 43 -12.12 11.97 14.31
C GLY A 43 -11.92 11.12 15.56
N ARG A 44 -11.38 9.89 15.38
CA ARG A 44 -10.99 9.03 16.50
C ARG A 44 -9.96 9.64 17.45
N GLU A 45 -9.10 10.51 16.97
CA GLU A 45 -8.10 11.23 17.77
C GLU A 45 -8.67 12.53 18.39
N GLY A 46 -9.98 12.75 18.24
CA GLY A 46 -10.68 13.90 18.80
C GLY A 46 -10.70 15.14 17.92
N PHE A 47 -10.40 15.01 16.62
CA PHE A 47 -10.52 16.13 15.69
C PHE A 47 -12.00 16.55 15.58
N PRO A 48 -12.34 17.86 15.73
CA PRO A 48 -13.72 18.29 15.90
C PRO A 48 -14.58 18.25 14.62
N MET A 49 -13.95 18.05 13.46
CA MET A 49 -14.67 17.96 12.19
C MET A 49 -14.65 16.52 11.68
N ASP A 50 -15.77 16.08 11.12
CA ASP A 50 -15.91 14.75 10.51
C ASP A 50 -15.30 14.75 9.09
N ILE A 51 -13.96 14.69 9.03
CA ILE A 51 -13.22 14.69 7.76
C ILE A 51 -12.64 13.32 7.41
N THR A 52 -12.72 12.35 8.32
CA THR A 52 -12.19 10.98 8.11
C THR A 52 -13.21 9.89 8.46
N PRO A 53 -14.50 10.00 8.07
CA PRO A 53 -15.56 9.10 8.57
C PRO A 53 -15.27 7.62 8.27
N PHE A 54 -14.76 7.29 7.08
CA PHE A 54 -14.45 5.91 6.73
C PHE A 54 -13.22 5.35 7.46
N VAL A 55 -12.21 6.18 7.73
CA VAL A 55 -11.04 5.79 8.52
C VAL A 55 -11.45 5.53 9.97
N ASP A 56 -12.30 6.39 10.51
CA ASP A 56 -12.82 6.27 11.86
C ASP A 56 -13.72 5.04 12.02
N GLU A 57 -14.56 4.73 11.03
CA GLU A 57 -15.35 3.51 11.00
C GLU A 57 -14.46 2.25 10.97
N LEU A 58 -13.45 2.21 10.09
CA LEU A 58 -12.49 1.11 10.05
C LEU A 58 -11.75 0.94 11.37
N ALA A 59 -11.39 2.03 12.02
CA ALA A 59 -10.71 2.03 13.32
C ALA A 59 -11.61 1.52 14.45
N HIS A 60 -12.92 1.73 14.36
CA HIS A 60 -13.88 1.20 15.33
C HIS A 60 -14.16 -0.30 15.16
N GLN A 61 -14.11 -0.79 13.94
CA GLN A 61 -14.44 -2.18 13.61
C GLN A 61 -13.23 -3.12 13.66
N ASN A 62 -12.02 -2.58 13.64
CA ASN A 62 -10.78 -3.34 13.46
C ASN A 62 -9.70 -2.93 14.46
N ALA A 63 -8.50 -3.49 14.29
CA ALA A 63 -7.35 -3.12 15.09
C ALA A 63 -6.88 -1.69 14.75
N TRP A 64 -6.72 -0.88 15.76
CA TRP A 64 -6.17 0.47 15.67
C TRP A 64 -4.85 0.56 16.43
N PHE A 65 -3.86 1.21 15.84
CA PHE A 65 -2.55 1.43 16.43
C PHE A 65 -2.38 2.92 16.75
N ASP A 66 -2.60 3.31 17.97
CA ASP A 66 -2.50 4.68 18.47
C ASP A 66 -1.06 5.22 18.49
N LYS A 67 -0.08 4.33 18.48
CA LYS A 67 1.35 4.64 18.53
C LYS A 67 2.11 4.06 17.34
N ALA A 68 1.58 4.28 16.13
CA ALA A 68 2.28 3.93 14.90
C ALA A 68 3.24 5.07 14.48
N TYR A 69 4.47 4.70 14.17
CA TYR A 69 5.52 5.66 13.80
C TYR A 69 6.12 5.33 12.45
N THR A 70 6.36 6.37 11.64
CA THR A 70 7.21 6.21 10.47
C THR A 70 8.68 6.24 10.87
N VAL A 71 9.50 5.47 10.18
CA VAL A 71 10.95 5.42 10.44
C VAL A 71 11.68 6.68 9.96
N MET A 72 11.06 7.44 9.08
CA MET A 72 11.60 8.68 8.51
C MET A 72 10.44 9.56 8.01
N PRO A 73 10.34 10.83 8.39
CA PRO A 73 9.27 11.73 7.93
C PRO A 73 9.57 12.34 6.55
N ALA A 74 10.07 11.52 5.63
CA ALA A 74 10.32 11.89 4.24
C ALA A 74 9.81 10.78 3.32
N SER A 75 9.19 11.14 2.21
CA SER A 75 8.39 10.24 1.38
C SER A 75 9.18 9.03 0.87
N THR A 76 10.27 9.26 0.15
CA THR A 76 11.04 8.18 -0.48
C THR A 76 11.65 7.21 0.54
N PRO A 77 12.34 7.64 1.60
CA PRO A 77 12.86 6.73 2.61
C PRO A 77 11.77 5.93 3.33
N ALA A 78 10.65 6.58 3.69
CA ALA A 78 9.55 5.91 4.38
C ALA A 78 8.94 4.81 3.50
N ARG A 79 8.68 5.09 2.22
CA ARG A 79 8.11 4.13 1.28
C ARG A 79 9.07 2.98 0.98
N CYS A 80 10.35 3.27 0.78
CA CYS A 80 11.37 2.24 0.61
C CYS A 80 11.45 1.34 1.85
N SER A 81 11.40 1.91 3.04
CA SER A 81 11.41 1.15 4.28
C SER A 81 10.17 0.28 4.45
N MET A 82 9.00 0.79 4.09
CA MET A 82 7.75 0.03 4.14
C MET A 82 7.79 -1.19 3.21
N PHE A 83 8.25 -1.03 1.96
CA PHE A 83 8.30 -2.13 1.01
C PHE A 83 9.40 -3.15 1.33
N THR A 84 10.54 -2.70 1.84
CA THR A 84 11.69 -3.59 2.14
C THR A 84 11.68 -4.16 3.55
N GLY A 85 10.87 -3.61 4.46
CA GLY A 85 10.92 -3.93 5.89
C GLY A 85 12.22 -3.51 6.58
N ARG A 86 12.98 -2.56 6.02
CA ARG A 86 14.31 -2.16 6.49
C ARG A 86 14.40 -0.67 6.77
N PHE A 87 15.19 -0.31 7.75
CA PHE A 87 15.46 1.11 8.07
C PHE A 87 16.23 1.82 6.95
N PRO A 88 16.10 3.16 6.82
CA PRO A 88 16.81 3.96 5.83
C PRO A 88 18.33 3.81 5.86
N THR A 89 18.91 3.52 7.03
CA THR A 89 20.34 3.24 7.18
C THR A 89 20.76 1.94 6.49
N ALA A 90 19.89 0.93 6.50
CA ALA A 90 20.13 -0.37 5.88
C ALA A 90 19.79 -0.38 4.39
N THR A 91 18.77 0.40 3.97
CA THR A 91 18.42 0.55 2.55
C THR A 91 19.31 1.56 1.83
N HIS A 92 20.09 2.38 2.54
CA HIS A 92 20.86 3.52 2.06
C HIS A 92 20.01 4.69 1.53
N VAL A 93 18.70 4.56 1.47
CA VAL A 93 17.79 5.63 1.02
C VAL A 93 17.42 6.52 2.20
N ARG A 94 18.10 7.65 2.34
CA ARG A 94 17.96 8.58 3.46
C ARG A 94 17.29 9.91 3.09
N THR A 95 17.11 10.16 1.80
CA THR A 95 16.52 11.39 1.27
C THR A 95 15.57 11.08 0.13
N ASN A 96 14.82 12.07 -0.33
CA ASN A 96 13.95 11.93 -1.51
C ASN A 96 14.75 11.86 -2.84
N HIS A 97 16.06 11.99 -2.80
CA HIS A 97 16.88 12.15 -4.00
C HIS A 97 17.82 10.96 -4.26
N ASN A 98 18.00 10.05 -3.30
CA ASN A 98 18.97 8.98 -3.42
C ASN A 98 18.36 7.57 -3.53
N VAL A 99 17.18 7.44 -4.10
CA VAL A 99 16.49 6.15 -4.29
C VAL A 99 17.30 5.15 -5.15
N ARG A 100 18.19 5.63 -6.00
CA ARG A 100 19.06 4.80 -6.85
C ARG A 100 20.07 3.99 -6.06
N ASP A 101 20.39 4.43 -4.85
CA ASP A 101 21.38 3.79 -3.96
C ASP A 101 20.75 2.65 -3.14
N ILE A 102 19.50 2.31 -3.42
CA ILE A 102 18.76 1.36 -2.59
C ILE A 102 19.44 0.00 -2.54
N ASN A 103 19.57 -0.49 -1.31
CA ASN A 103 20.11 -1.81 -1.00
C ASN A 103 19.06 -2.66 -0.27
N TYR A 104 18.62 -3.74 -0.89
CA TYR A 104 17.74 -4.74 -0.31
C TYR A 104 17.92 -6.09 -0.99
N ALA A 105 17.59 -7.17 -0.28
CA ALA A 105 17.65 -8.52 -0.85
C ALA A 105 16.28 -8.98 -1.37
N LYS A 106 15.23 -8.68 -0.59
CA LYS A 106 13.83 -8.99 -0.90
C LYS A 106 12.94 -7.86 -0.43
N ASP A 107 11.80 -7.71 -1.07
CA ASP A 107 10.77 -6.76 -0.70
C ASP A 107 9.37 -7.41 -0.65
N LEU A 108 8.40 -6.66 -0.17
CA LEU A 108 7.01 -7.11 -0.06
C LEU A 108 6.44 -7.58 -1.41
N VAL A 109 6.72 -6.84 -2.50
CA VAL A 109 6.21 -7.18 -3.84
C VAL A 109 6.78 -8.51 -4.31
N THR A 110 8.09 -8.70 -4.17
CA THR A 110 8.76 -9.95 -4.51
C THR A 110 8.18 -11.13 -3.73
N VAL A 111 8.03 -10.97 -2.40
CA VAL A 111 7.48 -12.03 -1.54
C VAL A 111 6.04 -12.38 -1.93
N LEU A 112 5.21 -11.38 -2.22
CA LEU A 112 3.83 -11.60 -2.65
C LEU A 112 3.78 -12.38 -3.98
N LYS A 113 4.60 -11.99 -4.96
CA LYS A 113 4.67 -12.68 -6.27
C LYS A 113 5.18 -14.11 -6.15
N GLU A 114 6.20 -14.36 -5.34
CA GLU A 114 6.68 -15.73 -5.04
C GLU A 114 5.59 -16.59 -4.40
N ASN A 115 4.65 -15.98 -3.72
CA ASN A 115 3.47 -16.63 -3.15
C ASN A 115 2.23 -16.56 -4.05
N HIS A 116 2.41 -16.33 -5.35
CA HIS A 116 1.37 -16.33 -6.37
C HIS A 116 0.27 -15.27 -6.20
N TYR A 117 0.56 -14.15 -5.52
CA TYR A 117 -0.32 -12.99 -5.53
C TYR A 117 -0.17 -12.21 -6.84
N LYS A 118 -1.27 -11.67 -7.32
CA LYS A 118 -1.26 -10.59 -8.31
C LYS A 118 -1.00 -9.28 -7.60
N THR A 119 -0.12 -8.46 -8.14
CA THR A 119 0.33 -7.22 -7.51
C THR A 119 -0.11 -6.01 -8.32
N ALA A 120 -0.58 -4.99 -7.64
CA ALA A 120 -1.03 -3.75 -8.26
C ALA A 120 -0.50 -2.53 -7.50
N LEU A 121 -0.14 -1.48 -8.22
CA LEU A 121 0.12 -0.17 -7.67
C LEU A 121 -0.80 0.86 -8.34
N VAL A 122 -1.53 1.59 -7.52
CA VAL A 122 -2.37 2.70 -7.96
C VAL A 122 -2.01 3.93 -7.14
N GLY A 123 -1.71 5.03 -7.80
CA GLY A 123 -1.36 6.28 -7.16
C GLY A 123 0.15 6.55 -7.10
N LYS A 124 0.60 7.18 -6.02
CA LYS A 124 2.00 7.64 -5.88
C LYS A 124 2.95 6.51 -5.51
N ASN A 125 3.90 6.24 -6.37
CA ASN A 125 5.03 5.36 -6.06
C ASN A 125 6.07 6.07 -5.16
N HIS A 126 6.76 7.02 -5.69
CA HIS A 126 7.85 7.77 -5.02
C HIS A 126 8.81 6.86 -4.21
N ALA A 127 9.04 5.66 -4.72
CA ALA A 127 9.97 4.66 -4.21
C ALA A 127 10.77 4.05 -5.39
N TYR A 128 11.38 2.92 -5.19
CA TYR A 128 12.18 2.21 -6.20
C TYR A 128 11.37 1.28 -7.10
N LEU A 129 10.11 1.01 -6.77
CA LEU A 129 9.27 0.11 -7.55
C LEU A 129 9.10 0.60 -8.99
N ASN A 130 8.97 -0.31 -9.92
CA ASN A 130 8.74 0.03 -11.31
C ASN A 130 7.62 -0.83 -11.93
N SER A 131 7.05 -0.36 -13.04
CA SER A 131 5.92 -1.01 -13.70
C SER A 131 6.21 -2.42 -14.22
N LYS A 132 7.47 -2.77 -14.43
CA LYS A 132 7.85 -4.12 -14.91
C LYS A 132 7.71 -5.18 -13.83
N ASP A 133 7.73 -4.76 -12.56
CA ASP A 133 7.69 -5.65 -11.42
C ASP A 133 6.27 -5.90 -10.91
N MET A 134 5.27 -5.21 -11.47
CA MET A 134 3.87 -5.28 -11.06
C MET A 134 2.98 -5.88 -12.15
N ASP A 135 1.93 -6.58 -11.76
CA ASP A 135 0.92 -7.09 -12.70
C ASP A 135 -0.01 -5.98 -13.20
N PHE A 136 -0.26 -4.96 -12.37
CA PHE A 136 -0.99 -3.76 -12.76
C PHE A 136 -0.29 -2.51 -12.22
N TRP A 137 -0.21 -1.47 -13.04
CA TRP A 137 0.46 -0.23 -12.71
C TRP A 137 -0.31 0.97 -13.21
N SER A 138 -0.75 1.83 -12.29
CA SER A 138 -1.35 3.13 -12.58
C SER A 138 -0.72 4.19 -11.67
N GLU A 139 0.50 4.55 -12.01
CA GLU A 139 1.24 5.55 -11.23
C GLU A 139 0.74 6.95 -11.54
N TYR A 140 0.59 7.69 -10.46
CA TYR A 140 0.29 9.08 -10.48
C TYR A 140 1.51 9.88 -10.02
N SER A 141 1.97 10.78 -10.86
CA SER A 141 3.17 11.55 -10.58
C SER A 141 2.84 12.92 -9.98
N HIS A 142 3.43 13.16 -8.83
CA HIS A 142 3.58 14.50 -8.26
C HIS A 142 4.35 15.39 -9.25
N TRP A 143 3.98 16.64 -9.39
CA TRP A 143 4.76 17.60 -10.17
C TRP A 143 4.76 17.42 -11.69
N GLY A 144 3.67 16.96 -12.27
CA GLY A 144 3.48 17.06 -13.72
C GLY A 144 4.47 16.31 -14.60
N LYS A 145 5.01 15.19 -14.11
CA LYS A 145 5.73 14.25 -14.97
C LYS A 145 4.80 13.62 -16.01
N ASN A 146 3.51 13.53 -15.71
CA ASN A 146 2.51 13.18 -16.69
C ASN A 146 2.11 14.43 -17.45
N LYS A 147 2.05 14.35 -18.77
CA LYS A 147 1.57 15.48 -19.59
C LYS A 147 0.12 15.79 -19.20
N PRO A 148 -0.21 17.04 -18.86
CA PRO A 148 -1.58 17.41 -18.52
C PRO A 148 -2.48 17.23 -19.74
N VAL A 149 -3.54 16.45 -19.57
CA VAL A 149 -4.48 16.08 -20.66
C VAL A 149 -5.67 17.03 -20.67
N THR A 150 -6.21 17.33 -19.49
CA THR A 150 -7.36 18.23 -19.35
C THR A 150 -6.95 19.69 -19.14
N GLU A 151 -7.89 20.60 -19.34
CA GLU A 151 -7.70 22.02 -19.04
C GLU A 151 -7.43 22.26 -17.55
N GLY A 152 -8.16 21.56 -16.65
CA GLY A 152 -7.94 21.62 -15.22
C GLY A 152 -6.53 21.16 -14.82
N GLU A 153 -6.01 20.11 -15.45
CA GLU A 153 -4.63 19.67 -15.20
C GLU A 153 -3.59 20.66 -15.69
N ARG A 154 -3.84 21.32 -16.81
CA ARG A 154 -2.96 22.40 -17.30
C ARG A 154 -2.97 23.58 -16.34
N ALA A 155 -4.15 23.95 -15.85
CA ALA A 155 -4.30 25.02 -14.87
C ALA A 155 -3.56 24.69 -13.56
N ILE A 156 -3.71 23.46 -13.02
CA ILE A 156 -3.01 23.05 -11.81
C ILE A 156 -1.50 22.97 -12.02
N SER A 157 -1.05 22.49 -13.17
CA SER A 157 0.39 22.44 -13.47
C SER A 157 0.99 23.84 -13.55
N LYS A 158 0.24 24.82 -14.06
CA LYS A 158 0.62 26.23 -14.06
C LYS A 158 0.67 26.79 -12.64
N PHE A 159 -0.39 26.58 -11.86
CA PHE A 159 -0.47 27.00 -10.47
C PHE A 159 0.71 26.49 -9.62
N PHE A 160 1.06 25.22 -9.75
CA PHE A 160 2.21 24.65 -9.04
C PHE A 160 3.56 25.17 -9.51
N LYS A 161 3.70 25.57 -10.77
CA LYS A 161 4.93 26.20 -11.27
C LYS A 161 5.13 27.61 -10.74
N GLU A 162 4.05 28.30 -10.49
CA GLU A 162 4.04 29.63 -9.90
C GLU A 162 4.18 29.63 -8.37
N ALA A 163 4.45 28.49 -7.80
CA ALA A 163 4.83 28.04 -6.45
C ALA A 163 4.35 28.82 -5.21
N VAL A 164 4.22 30.13 -5.27
CA VAL A 164 3.85 30.96 -4.13
C VAL A 164 2.38 30.78 -3.74
N GLY A 165 1.50 30.66 -4.73
CA GLY A 165 0.06 30.53 -4.53
C GLY A 165 -0.36 29.22 -3.87
N GLN A 166 0.38 28.14 -4.05
CA GLN A 166 0.01 26.81 -3.51
C GLN A 166 -0.08 26.74 -1.98
N TYR A 167 0.54 27.67 -1.27
CA TYR A 167 0.55 27.72 0.19
C TYR A 167 -0.24 28.91 0.76
N LEU A 168 -0.57 29.88 -0.03
CA LEU A 168 -1.14 31.14 0.43
C LEU A 168 -2.61 31.31 0.04
N GLU A 169 -3.07 30.65 -1.01
CA GLU A 169 -4.41 30.83 -1.54
C GLU A 169 -5.11 29.48 -1.79
N PRO A 170 -6.45 29.42 -1.63
CA PRO A 170 -7.21 28.25 -2.04
C PRO A 170 -7.04 28.01 -3.54
N SER A 171 -6.92 26.73 -3.94
CA SER A 171 -6.85 26.38 -5.35
C SER A 171 -8.14 26.78 -6.07
N PRO A 172 -8.08 27.54 -7.16
CA PRO A 172 -9.25 27.91 -7.96
C PRO A 172 -9.76 26.74 -8.81
N ILE A 173 -9.11 25.59 -8.74
CA ILE A 173 -9.36 24.44 -9.61
C ILE A 173 -10.37 23.52 -8.96
N PRO A 174 -11.42 23.07 -9.68
CA PRO A 174 -12.39 22.12 -9.17
C PRO A 174 -11.71 20.86 -8.62
N LEU A 175 -12.21 20.31 -7.51
CA LEU A 175 -11.66 19.12 -6.84
C LEU A 175 -11.47 17.93 -7.79
N LYS A 176 -12.40 17.72 -8.72
CA LYS A 176 -12.31 16.65 -9.74
C LYS A 176 -11.07 16.74 -10.64
N ASP A 177 -10.51 17.94 -10.80
CA ASP A 177 -9.35 18.22 -11.64
C ASP A 177 -8.06 18.35 -10.84
N GLN A 178 -8.16 18.35 -9.49
CA GLN A 178 -7.01 18.35 -8.62
C GLN A 178 -6.37 16.96 -8.61
N GLN A 179 -5.06 16.94 -8.60
CA GLN A 179 -4.30 15.71 -8.77
C GLN A 179 -4.67 14.58 -7.79
N PRO A 180 -4.83 14.79 -6.48
CA PRO A 180 -5.15 13.73 -5.54
C PRO A 180 -6.53 13.08 -5.73
N THR A 181 -7.43 13.73 -6.45
CA THR A 181 -8.80 13.21 -6.69
C THR A 181 -8.92 12.45 -8.00
N ARG A 182 -7.83 12.32 -8.74
CA ARG A 182 -7.79 11.71 -10.04
C ARG A 182 -7.15 10.33 -9.99
N ILE A 183 -7.91 9.37 -9.57
CA ILE A 183 -7.55 7.94 -9.60
C ILE A 183 -8.44 7.21 -10.59
#